data_f47b3dca9a5b88ae91e8caf891b844fd
#
_entry.id   f47b3dca9a5b88ae91e8caf891b844fd
#
_cell.length_a   1.000
_cell.length_b   1.000
_cell.length_c   1.000
_cell.angle_alpha   90.00
_cell.angle_beta   90.00
_cell.angle_gamma   90.00
#
_symmetry.space_group_name_H-M   'P 1'
#
loop_
_entity.id
_entity.type
_entity.pdbx_description
1 polymer ?
#
loop_
_entity_poly.entity_id
_entity_poly.type
_entity_poly.pdbx_seq_one_letter_code
_entity_poly.pdbx_strand_id
1 'polypeptide(L)'
;TIAIQKSGRLNTDSLDLLNRCGLKIRVNKGALLCRVENLPIDILMVRDDDIPTFVIDEVSDLGIVGENVLFEQTVAKPVQNVEVIKKLGFGRCRLSIAMSDAINFTDASMLAGKKIATSYPNLLAKYLAEQNVKAQIIAISGSVEIAPSLGMADAICDLVSTGRTLEEHNLKEAACLIQSQAVLIQSKTPLSVDKQQTLDLLLRRIEGVLKAQESKYIMFHAPKNCIDAIKKLLPGCESPTIMPLE
;
A
#
# COMPACT_ATOMS: atom_id res chain seq x y z
N THR A 1 14.26 5.29 -13.82
CA THR A 1 13.01 6.03 -13.51
C THR A 1 12.17 5.27 -12.51
N ILE A 2 11.54 5.98 -11.54
CA ILE A 2 10.60 5.41 -10.56
C ILE A 2 9.24 6.09 -10.75
N ALA A 3 8.21 5.34 -11.09
CA ALA A 3 6.83 5.84 -11.15
C ALA A 3 6.19 5.83 -9.75
N ILE A 4 5.56 6.94 -9.36
CA ILE A 4 4.81 7.07 -8.11
C ILE A 4 3.47 7.74 -8.36
N GLN A 5 2.53 7.58 -7.45
CA GLN A 5 1.24 8.26 -7.54
C GLN A 5 1.44 9.79 -7.55
N LYS A 6 0.66 10.49 -8.40
CA LYS A 6 0.78 11.96 -8.60
C LYS A 6 0.34 12.77 -7.38
N SER A 7 -0.64 12.30 -6.62
CA SER A 7 -1.25 13.03 -5.50
C SER A 7 -1.88 12.06 -4.51
N GLY A 8 -2.25 12.56 -3.32
CA GLY A 8 -2.87 11.75 -2.28
C GLY A 8 -1.86 11.19 -1.29
N ARG A 9 -2.36 10.35 -0.38
CA ARG A 9 -1.56 9.80 0.74
C ARG A 9 -0.38 8.97 0.25
N LEU A 10 -0.60 8.09 -0.72
CA LEU A 10 0.46 7.23 -1.27
C LEU A 10 1.60 8.04 -1.90
N ASN A 11 1.29 9.18 -2.55
CA ASN A 11 2.31 10.11 -3.06
C ASN A 11 3.17 10.68 -1.91
N THR A 12 2.51 11.22 -0.87
CA THR A 12 3.19 11.82 0.28
C THR A 12 4.11 10.81 0.97
N ASP A 13 3.60 9.61 1.25
CA ASP A 13 4.35 8.55 1.93
C ASP A 13 5.50 8.03 1.05
N SER A 14 5.31 7.94 -0.27
CA SER A 14 6.36 7.54 -1.23
C SER A 14 7.50 8.55 -1.28
N LEU A 15 7.17 9.85 -1.36
CA LEU A 15 8.17 10.92 -1.35
C LEU A 15 8.91 10.98 -0.01
N ASP A 16 8.20 10.79 1.12
CA ASP A 16 8.83 10.73 2.46
C ASP A 16 9.83 9.57 2.54
N LEU A 17 9.42 8.36 2.12
CA LEU A 17 10.33 7.21 2.07
C LEU A 17 11.57 7.49 1.24
N LEU A 18 11.42 8.00 0.01
CA LEU A 18 12.53 8.26 -0.89
C LEU A 18 13.46 9.37 -0.34
N ASN A 19 12.90 10.42 0.28
CA ASN A 19 13.68 11.46 0.96
C ASN A 19 14.49 10.89 2.14
N ARG A 20 13.87 10.04 2.95
CA ARG A 20 14.54 9.34 4.07
C ARG A 20 15.61 8.36 3.59
N CYS A 21 15.45 7.82 2.40
CA CYS A 21 16.52 7.08 1.72
C CYS A 21 17.65 7.98 1.18
N GLY A 22 17.58 9.29 1.42
CA GLY A 22 18.61 10.25 1.04
C GLY A 22 18.54 10.71 -0.42
N LEU A 23 17.38 10.54 -1.09
CA LEU A 23 17.15 11.11 -2.42
C LEU A 23 16.78 12.60 -2.26
N LYS A 24 17.53 13.49 -2.93
CA LYS A 24 17.22 14.92 -2.97
C LYS A 24 16.30 15.21 -4.15
N ILE A 25 14.99 15.13 -3.90
CA ILE A 25 13.97 15.25 -4.94
C ILE A 25 13.54 16.72 -5.05
N ARG A 26 13.74 17.34 -6.22
CA ARG A 26 13.24 18.67 -6.49
C ARG A 26 11.85 18.57 -7.13
N VAL A 27 10.83 18.76 -6.32
CA VAL A 27 9.43 18.76 -6.77
C VAL A 27 9.06 20.18 -7.23
N ASN A 28 8.87 20.37 -8.53
CA ASN A 28 8.31 21.60 -9.09
C ASN A 28 6.78 21.48 -9.13
N LYS A 29 6.08 22.55 -8.76
CA LYS A 29 4.61 22.56 -8.76
C LYS A 29 4.05 22.21 -10.15
N GLY A 30 3.27 21.13 -10.24
CA GLY A 30 2.65 20.65 -11.47
C GLY A 30 3.54 19.83 -12.40
N ALA A 31 4.83 19.63 -12.07
CA ALA A 31 5.70 18.75 -12.86
C ALA A 31 5.29 17.28 -12.70
N LEU A 32 5.26 16.56 -13.81
CA LEU A 32 5.03 15.11 -13.84
C LEU A 32 6.34 14.31 -13.76
N LEU A 33 7.47 14.96 -14.08
CA LEU A 33 8.81 14.37 -13.99
C LEU A 33 9.68 15.24 -13.10
N CYS A 34 10.26 14.64 -12.06
CA CYS A 34 11.11 15.30 -11.09
C CYS A 34 12.46 14.61 -11.06
N ARG A 35 13.54 15.38 -11.24
CA ARG A 35 14.91 14.85 -11.16
C ARG A 35 15.38 14.77 -9.72
N VAL A 36 16.10 13.68 -9.40
CA VAL A 36 16.86 13.55 -8.14
C VAL A 36 18.22 14.17 -8.33
N GLU A 37 18.60 15.14 -7.48
CA GLU A 37 19.83 15.93 -7.65
C GLU A 37 21.12 15.14 -7.43
N ASN A 38 21.06 14.14 -6.56
CA ASN A 38 22.26 13.42 -6.06
C ASN A 38 22.35 11.95 -6.50
N LEU A 39 21.43 11.47 -7.31
CA LEU A 39 21.44 10.14 -7.88
C LEU A 39 20.89 10.18 -9.31
N PRO A 40 21.31 9.24 -10.20
CA PRO A 40 20.82 9.16 -11.57
C PRO A 40 19.41 8.55 -11.64
N ILE A 41 18.47 9.17 -10.91
CA ILE A 41 17.08 8.72 -10.78
C ILE A 41 16.16 9.88 -11.15
N ASP A 42 15.13 9.58 -11.93
CA ASP A 42 14.00 10.47 -12.17
C ASP A 42 12.74 9.89 -11.54
N ILE A 43 11.91 10.75 -10.96
CA ILE A 43 10.61 10.38 -10.35
C ILE A 43 9.51 10.80 -11.32
N LEU A 44 8.73 9.83 -11.78
CA LEU A 44 7.58 10.05 -12.66
C LEU A 44 6.29 10.03 -11.84
N MET A 45 5.52 11.12 -11.85
CA MET A 45 4.27 11.27 -11.10
C MET A 45 3.07 11.04 -12.03
N VAL A 46 2.38 9.92 -11.84
CA VAL A 46 1.26 9.46 -12.69
C VAL A 46 0.05 9.06 -11.84
N ARG A 47 -1.03 8.63 -12.48
CA ARG A 47 -2.14 7.99 -11.77
C ARG A 47 -1.68 6.64 -11.24
N ASP A 48 -2.17 6.24 -10.07
CA ASP A 48 -1.86 4.94 -9.45
C ASP A 48 -2.22 3.76 -10.37
N ASP A 49 -3.36 3.84 -11.05
CA ASP A 49 -3.81 2.80 -11.98
C ASP A 49 -2.86 2.63 -13.19
N ASP A 50 -2.11 3.66 -13.56
CA ASP A 50 -1.18 3.63 -14.70
C ASP A 50 0.20 3.06 -14.31
N ILE A 51 0.58 3.09 -13.02
CA ILE A 51 1.93 2.71 -12.57
C ILE A 51 2.31 1.28 -12.98
N PRO A 52 1.48 0.25 -12.78
CA PRO A 52 1.85 -1.11 -13.21
C PRO A 52 2.10 -1.20 -14.72
N THR A 53 1.25 -0.55 -15.52
CA THR A 53 1.40 -0.53 -16.99
C THR A 53 2.73 0.12 -17.39
N PHE A 54 3.11 1.24 -16.77
CA PHE A 54 4.37 1.92 -17.08
C PHE A 54 5.60 1.07 -16.74
N VAL A 55 5.52 0.22 -15.71
CA VAL A 55 6.58 -0.72 -15.38
C VAL A 55 6.60 -1.91 -16.33
N ILE A 56 5.41 -2.43 -16.71
CA ILE A 56 5.28 -3.55 -17.65
C ILE A 56 5.79 -3.18 -19.04
N ASP A 57 5.45 -1.97 -19.51
CA ASP A 57 5.86 -1.44 -20.81
C ASP A 57 7.26 -0.80 -20.80
N GLU A 58 8.00 -0.93 -19.68
CA GLU A 58 9.38 -0.45 -19.51
C GLU A 58 9.55 1.08 -19.71
N VAL A 59 8.45 1.84 -19.60
CA VAL A 59 8.48 3.30 -19.54
C VAL A 59 9.11 3.78 -18.22
N SER A 60 8.90 3.00 -17.16
CA SER A 60 9.53 3.18 -15.86
C SER A 60 10.23 1.89 -15.43
N ASP A 61 11.43 1.99 -14.86
CA ASP A 61 12.18 0.83 -14.36
C ASP A 61 11.53 0.25 -13.10
N LEU A 62 10.97 1.12 -12.26
CA LEU A 62 10.37 0.79 -10.97
C LEU A 62 9.03 1.52 -10.80
N GLY A 63 8.17 0.99 -9.92
CA GLY A 63 6.94 1.65 -9.52
C GLY A 63 6.66 1.49 -8.03
N ILE A 64 6.12 2.53 -7.37
CA ILE A 64 5.55 2.42 -6.02
C ILE A 64 4.04 2.51 -6.17
N VAL A 65 3.35 1.41 -5.82
CA VAL A 65 1.89 1.25 -6.03
C VAL A 65 1.29 0.43 -4.89
N GLY A 66 -0.03 0.52 -4.70
CA GLY A 66 -0.76 -0.37 -3.79
C GLY A 66 -0.88 -1.78 -4.36
N GLU A 67 -0.73 -2.81 -3.53
CA GLU A 67 -0.95 -4.21 -3.94
C GLU A 67 -2.36 -4.40 -4.54
N ASN A 68 -3.36 -3.67 -4.06
CA ASN A 68 -4.73 -3.69 -4.58
C ASN A 68 -4.81 -3.32 -6.07
N VAL A 69 -4.10 -2.27 -6.51
CA VAL A 69 -4.07 -1.84 -7.91
C VAL A 69 -3.36 -2.89 -8.77
N LEU A 70 -2.21 -3.37 -8.30
CA LEU A 70 -1.48 -4.43 -9.00
C LEU A 70 -2.31 -5.70 -9.15
N PHE A 71 -2.99 -6.14 -8.10
CA PHE A 71 -3.82 -7.35 -8.11
C PHE A 71 -5.06 -7.18 -9.00
N GLU A 72 -5.71 -6.04 -8.98
CA GLU A 72 -6.86 -5.76 -9.85
C GLU A 72 -6.51 -5.95 -11.33
N GLN A 73 -5.33 -5.45 -11.75
CA GLN A 73 -4.88 -5.58 -13.13
C GLN A 73 -4.40 -7.00 -13.45
N THR A 74 -3.69 -7.66 -12.53
CA THR A 74 -3.13 -8.99 -12.77
C THR A 74 -4.16 -10.11 -12.75
N VAL A 75 -5.26 -9.94 -12.01
CA VAL A 75 -6.39 -10.89 -12.03
C VAL A 75 -7.09 -10.87 -13.37
N ALA A 76 -7.28 -9.68 -13.97
CA ALA A 76 -7.92 -9.53 -15.28
C ALA A 76 -7.07 -10.11 -16.42
N LYS A 77 -5.77 -9.90 -16.34
CA LYS A 77 -4.79 -10.37 -17.33
C LYS A 77 -3.56 -10.86 -16.58
N PRO A 78 -3.25 -12.15 -16.58
CA PRO A 78 -2.02 -12.66 -15.97
C PRO A 78 -0.82 -11.91 -16.54
N VAL A 79 -0.35 -10.92 -15.80
CA VAL A 79 0.80 -10.11 -16.23
C VAL A 79 2.06 -10.86 -15.85
N GLN A 80 2.78 -11.34 -16.86
CA GLN A 80 3.98 -12.13 -16.64
C GLN A 80 5.23 -11.30 -16.38
N ASN A 81 5.23 -10.00 -16.75
CA ASN A 81 6.44 -9.17 -16.80
C ASN A 81 6.59 -8.15 -15.66
N VAL A 82 5.95 -8.36 -14.51
CA VAL A 82 6.11 -7.52 -13.32
C VAL A 82 6.25 -8.38 -12.07
N GLU A 83 7.07 -7.92 -11.14
CA GLU A 83 7.23 -8.56 -9.83
C GLU A 83 7.29 -7.53 -8.70
N VAL A 84 6.86 -7.96 -7.53
CA VAL A 84 7.00 -7.18 -6.29
C VAL A 84 8.36 -7.48 -5.69
N ILE A 85 9.24 -6.48 -5.66
CA ILE A 85 10.60 -6.64 -5.12
C ILE A 85 10.70 -6.23 -3.65
N LYS A 86 9.80 -5.38 -3.14
CA LYS A 86 9.80 -4.98 -1.73
C LYS A 86 8.41 -4.52 -1.26
N LYS A 87 7.98 -4.96 -0.07
CA LYS A 87 6.87 -4.38 0.66
C LYS A 87 7.36 -3.17 1.46
N LEU A 88 6.61 -2.06 1.42
CA LEU A 88 7.09 -0.78 1.94
C LEU A 88 6.50 -0.40 3.30
N GLY A 89 5.51 -1.15 3.80
CA GLY A 89 4.99 -1.02 5.15
C GLY A 89 4.04 0.15 5.42
N PHE A 90 3.77 1.00 4.42
CA PHE A 90 2.83 2.12 4.50
C PHE A 90 1.66 1.95 3.52
N GLY A 91 0.70 2.88 3.53
CA GLY A 91 -0.49 2.81 2.66
C GLY A 91 -1.36 1.58 2.95
N ARG A 92 -1.32 1.06 4.18
CA ARG A 92 -2.08 -0.14 4.57
C ARG A 92 -3.59 0.12 4.47
N CYS A 93 -4.26 -0.76 3.77
CA CYS A 93 -5.71 -0.78 3.61
C CYS A 93 -6.16 -2.23 3.36
N ARG A 94 -7.46 -2.40 3.24
CA ARG A 94 -8.06 -3.67 2.83
C ARG A 94 -9.19 -3.40 1.85
N LEU A 95 -9.33 -4.24 0.86
CA LEU A 95 -10.48 -4.23 -0.03
C LEU A 95 -11.58 -5.05 0.63
N SER A 96 -12.71 -4.43 0.91
CA SER A 96 -13.77 -5.07 1.68
C SER A 96 -15.12 -4.81 1.07
N ILE A 97 -16.02 -5.79 1.23
CA ILE A 97 -17.45 -5.61 0.99
C ILE A 97 -18.04 -4.90 2.22
N ALA A 98 -18.84 -3.87 1.98
CA ALA A 98 -19.61 -3.21 3.00
C ALA A 98 -21.08 -3.10 2.59
N MET A 99 -21.96 -3.24 3.57
CA MET A 99 -23.41 -3.18 3.44
C MET A 99 -24.00 -2.22 4.49
N SER A 100 -25.30 -1.93 4.39
CA SER A 100 -25.98 -1.14 5.43
C SER A 100 -25.70 -1.74 6.82
N ASP A 101 -25.42 -0.88 7.79
CA ASP A 101 -25.16 -1.25 9.19
C ASP A 101 -26.36 -1.98 9.85
N ALA A 102 -27.57 -1.77 9.33
CA ALA A 102 -28.79 -2.48 9.74
C ALA A 102 -28.80 -3.97 9.34
N ILE A 103 -27.91 -4.40 8.41
CA ILE A 103 -27.85 -5.78 7.94
C ILE A 103 -26.81 -6.55 8.76
N ASN A 104 -27.24 -7.63 9.39
CA ASN A 104 -26.32 -8.55 10.05
C ASN A 104 -25.78 -9.54 9.00
N PHE A 105 -24.57 -9.29 8.49
CA PHE A 105 -23.90 -10.15 7.53
C PHE A 105 -23.37 -11.41 8.24
N THR A 106 -23.75 -12.59 7.75
CA THR A 106 -23.33 -13.87 8.30
C THR A 106 -22.33 -14.58 7.39
N ASP A 107 -22.59 -14.61 6.09
CA ASP A 107 -21.75 -15.27 5.10
C ASP A 107 -21.97 -14.72 3.67
N ALA A 108 -21.14 -15.15 2.73
CA ALA A 108 -21.15 -14.66 1.36
C ALA A 108 -22.44 -14.99 0.58
N SER A 109 -23.23 -15.98 0.98
CA SER A 109 -24.49 -16.31 0.30
C SER A 109 -25.50 -15.16 0.33
N MET A 110 -25.40 -14.28 1.34
CA MET A 110 -26.22 -13.06 1.45
C MET A 110 -26.01 -12.06 0.32
N LEU A 111 -24.94 -12.20 -0.45
CA LEU A 111 -24.65 -11.37 -1.61
C LEU A 111 -25.34 -11.87 -2.87
N ALA A 112 -25.96 -13.07 -2.83
CA ALA A 112 -26.62 -13.66 -3.99
C ALA A 112 -27.74 -12.75 -4.55
N GLY A 113 -27.69 -12.47 -5.85
CA GLY A 113 -28.63 -11.61 -6.55
C GLY A 113 -28.52 -10.12 -6.24
N LYS A 114 -27.61 -9.69 -5.35
CA LYS A 114 -27.40 -8.30 -5.01
C LYS A 114 -26.57 -7.55 -6.04
N LYS A 115 -26.75 -6.23 -6.08
CA LYS A 115 -25.92 -5.29 -6.85
C LYS A 115 -24.80 -4.78 -5.96
N ILE A 116 -23.55 -4.93 -6.40
CA ILE A 116 -22.37 -4.50 -5.65
C ILE A 116 -21.58 -3.49 -6.47
N ALA A 117 -21.52 -2.24 -5.99
CA ALA A 117 -20.73 -1.19 -6.64
C ALA A 117 -19.27 -1.27 -6.23
N THR A 118 -18.34 -1.06 -7.17
CA THR A 118 -16.91 -1.17 -6.90
C THR A 118 -16.05 -0.48 -7.94
N SER A 119 -14.87 -0.02 -7.51
CA SER A 119 -13.75 0.36 -8.39
C SER A 119 -12.79 -0.82 -8.66
N TYR A 120 -13.05 -2.01 -8.10
CA TYR A 120 -12.24 -3.22 -8.21
C TYR A 120 -13.05 -4.42 -8.73
N PRO A 121 -13.59 -4.33 -9.98
CA PRO A 121 -14.51 -5.36 -10.50
C PRO A 121 -13.88 -6.74 -10.67
N ASN A 122 -12.59 -6.81 -10.99
CA ASN A 122 -11.91 -8.09 -11.24
C ASN A 122 -11.64 -8.85 -9.93
N LEU A 123 -11.18 -8.15 -8.90
CA LEU A 123 -10.98 -8.72 -7.56
C LEU A 123 -12.32 -9.16 -6.94
N LEU A 124 -13.37 -8.35 -7.11
CA LEU A 124 -14.71 -8.72 -6.64
C LEU A 124 -15.23 -9.94 -7.40
N ALA A 125 -15.09 -9.99 -8.73
CA ALA A 125 -15.51 -11.14 -9.54
C ALA A 125 -14.80 -12.43 -9.10
N LYS A 126 -13.49 -12.36 -8.86
CA LYS A 126 -12.71 -13.48 -8.34
C LYS A 126 -13.24 -13.95 -6.98
N TYR A 127 -13.44 -13.05 -6.04
CA TYR A 127 -13.98 -13.38 -4.71
C TYR A 127 -15.36 -14.06 -4.82
N LEU A 128 -16.29 -13.50 -5.60
CA LEU A 128 -17.62 -14.06 -5.78
C LEU A 128 -17.57 -15.46 -6.39
N ALA A 129 -16.67 -15.69 -7.37
CA ALA A 129 -16.45 -17.00 -7.96
C ALA A 129 -15.91 -18.02 -6.93
N GLU A 130 -14.93 -17.63 -6.11
CA GLU A 130 -14.36 -18.47 -5.04
C GLU A 130 -15.43 -18.84 -3.98
N GLN A 131 -16.39 -17.95 -3.72
CA GLN A 131 -17.50 -18.20 -2.80
C GLN A 131 -18.70 -18.91 -3.46
N ASN A 132 -18.64 -19.18 -4.77
CA ASN A 132 -19.77 -19.72 -5.56
C ASN A 132 -21.04 -18.85 -5.47
N VAL A 133 -20.91 -17.55 -5.41
CA VAL A 133 -22.00 -16.57 -5.30
C VAL A 133 -22.17 -15.82 -6.62
N LYS A 134 -23.41 -15.70 -7.09
CA LYS A 134 -23.77 -14.87 -8.25
C LYS A 134 -24.35 -13.54 -7.77
N ALA A 135 -23.64 -12.44 -8.02
CA ALA A 135 -24.07 -11.07 -7.75
C ALA A 135 -23.84 -10.19 -9.00
N GLN A 136 -24.53 -9.07 -9.08
CA GLN A 136 -24.32 -8.11 -10.16
C GLN A 136 -23.23 -7.11 -9.75
N ILE A 137 -22.15 -7.04 -10.51
CA ILE A 137 -21.06 -6.07 -10.30
C ILE A 137 -21.39 -4.80 -11.07
N ILE A 138 -21.34 -3.64 -10.37
CA ILE A 138 -21.49 -2.31 -10.94
C ILE A 138 -20.15 -1.61 -10.83
N ALA A 139 -19.41 -1.54 -11.94
CA ALA A 139 -18.12 -0.84 -11.97
C ALA A 139 -18.33 0.68 -12.01
N ILE A 140 -17.76 1.38 -11.04
CA ILE A 140 -17.76 2.85 -10.98
C ILE A 140 -16.37 3.35 -10.58
N SER A 141 -16.01 4.55 -11.05
CA SER A 141 -14.70 5.16 -10.76
C SER A 141 -14.85 6.23 -9.68
N GLY A 142 -14.49 5.88 -8.43
CA GLY A 142 -14.56 6.78 -7.27
C GLY A 142 -15.96 6.95 -6.69
N SER A 143 -16.03 7.48 -5.47
CA SER A 143 -17.27 7.74 -4.71
C SER A 143 -18.21 6.53 -4.65
N VAL A 144 -17.63 5.36 -4.45
CA VAL A 144 -18.34 4.07 -4.41
C VAL A 144 -19.31 4.04 -3.21
N GLU A 145 -18.95 4.68 -2.11
CA GLU A 145 -19.68 4.75 -0.83
C GLU A 145 -21.07 5.37 -0.93
N ILE A 146 -21.30 6.22 -1.96
CA ILE A 146 -22.62 6.85 -2.13
C ILE A 146 -23.62 5.98 -2.93
N ALA A 147 -23.14 4.94 -3.62
CA ALA A 147 -24.00 4.14 -4.51
C ALA A 147 -25.21 3.51 -3.80
N PRO A 148 -25.11 2.98 -2.56
CA PRO A 148 -26.28 2.47 -1.86
C PRO A 148 -27.32 3.55 -1.53
N SER A 149 -26.90 4.73 -1.09
CA SER A 149 -27.81 5.83 -0.74
C SER A 149 -28.59 6.37 -1.95
N LEU A 150 -28.02 6.21 -3.16
CA LEU A 150 -28.66 6.55 -4.43
C LEU A 150 -29.53 5.42 -4.99
N GLY A 151 -29.64 4.27 -4.30
CA GLY A 151 -30.37 3.11 -4.78
C GLY A 151 -29.73 2.40 -5.98
N MET A 152 -28.47 2.69 -6.28
CA MET A 152 -27.72 2.09 -7.40
C MET A 152 -27.23 0.68 -7.07
N ALA A 153 -26.90 0.43 -5.80
CA ALA A 153 -26.36 -0.83 -5.33
C ALA A 153 -26.90 -1.20 -3.95
N ASP A 154 -26.90 -2.50 -3.63
CA ASP A 154 -27.25 -3.04 -2.31
C ASP A 154 -26.06 -3.08 -1.36
N ALA A 155 -24.86 -3.14 -1.93
CA ALA A 155 -23.58 -3.22 -1.23
C ALA A 155 -22.49 -2.53 -2.04
N ILE A 156 -21.37 -2.28 -1.40
CA ILE A 156 -20.15 -1.79 -2.06
C ILE A 156 -18.99 -2.75 -1.83
N CYS A 157 -17.99 -2.69 -2.70
CA CYS A 157 -16.69 -3.29 -2.47
C CYS A 157 -15.63 -2.22 -2.74
N ASP A 158 -15.00 -1.73 -1.67
CA ASP A 158 -14.05 -0.61 -1.77
C ASP A 158 -12.94 -0.71 -0.73
N LEU A 159 -11.93 0.17 -0.87
CA LEU A 159 -10.81 0.23 0.05
C LEU A 159 -11.21 0.83 1.40
N VAL A 160 -10.89 0.10 2.44
CA VAL A 160 -11.10 0.50 3.83
C VAL A 160 -9.76 0.65 4.52
N SER A 161 -9.48 1.83 5.05
CA SER A 161 -8.31 2.09 5.91
C SER A 161 -8.74 2.09 7.38
N THR A 162 -9.47 3.13 7.81
CA THR A 162 -9.96 3.27 9.19
C THR A 162 -11.43 2.87 9.36
N GLY A 163 -12.20 2.82 8.28
CA GLY A 163 -13.64 2.57 8.29
C GLY A 163 -14.53 3.81 8.46
N ARG A 164 -13.94 4.98 8.75
CA ARG A 164 -14.69 6.21 9.02
C ARG A 164 -15.64 6.61 7.88
N THR A 165 -15.20 6.51 6.63
CA THR A 165 -16.05 6.82 5.46
C THR A 165 -17.26 5.88 5.37
N LEU A 166 -17.11 4.61 5.74
CA LEU A 166 -18.24 3.68 5.80
C LEU A 166 -19.26 4.11 6.86
N GLU A 167 -18.80 4.46 8.07
CA GLU A 167 -19.63 4.92 9.16
C GLU A 167 -20.42 6.19 8.80
N GLU A 168 -19.77 7.15 8.12
CA GLU A 168 -20.40 8.40 7.65
C GLU A 168 -21.54 8.14 6.64
N HIS A 169 -21.53 6.99 5.97
CA HIS A 169 -22.58 6.56 5.01
C HIS A 169 -23.48 5.45 5.53
N ASN A 170 -23.50 5.17 6.85
CA ASN A 170 -24.28 4.10 7.49
C ASN A 170 -23.98 2.71 6.86
N LEU A 171 -22.71 2.48 6.53
CA LEU A 171 -22.22 1.23 6.01
C LEU A 171 -21.32 0.54 7.04
N LYS A 172 -21.38 -0.77 7.06
CA LYS A 172 -20.54 -1.63 7.91
C LYS A 172 -19.81 -2.64 7.05
N GLU A 173 -18.54 -2.83 7.37
CA GLU A 173 -17.71 -3.85 6.74
C GLU A 173 -18.28 -5.25 7.01
N ALA A 174 -18.48 -6.01 5.94
CA ALA A 174 -19.07 -7.35 5.95
C ALA A 174 -18.02 -8.43 5.71
N ALA A 175 -17.19 -8.28 4.68
CA ALA A 175 -16.15 -9.25 4.34
C ALA A 175 -14.92 -8.54 3.78
N CYS A 176 -13.73 -8.96 4.22
CA CYS A 176 -12.46 -8.51 3.67
C CYS A 176 -12.00 -9.47 2.56
N LEU A 177 -11.74 -8.94 1.36
CA LEU A 177 -11.28 -9.71 0.21
C LEU A 177 -9.77 -9.87 0.21
N ILE A 178 -9.06 -8.74 0.34
CA ILE A 178 -7.59 -8.70 0.38
C ILE A 178 -7.10 -7.64 1.35
N GLN A 179 -5.94 -7.89 1.93
CA GLN A 179 -5.13 -6.87 2.60
C GLN A 179 -4.15 -6.29 1.59
N SER A 180 -3.90 -4.98 1.68
CA SER A 180 -3.03 -4.26 0.75
C SER A 180 -2.14 -3.27 1.49
N GLN A 181 -0.97 -3.04 0.91
CA GLN A 181 -0.03 -2.00 1.30
C GLN A 181 0.75 -1.51 0.09
N ALA A 182 1.51 -0.45 0.25
CA ALA A 182 2.43 0.00 -0.79
C ALA A 182 3.53 -1.02 -1.03
N VAL A 183 3.83 -1.24 -2.31
CA VAL A 183 4.91 -2.13 -2.77
C VAL A 183 5.77 -1.43 -3.81
N LEU A 184 7.04 -1.80 -3.85
CA LEU A 184 7.95 -1.49 -4.94
C LEU A 184 7.89 -2.62 -5.95
N ILE A 185 7.55 -2.29 -7.19
CA ILE A 185 7.46 -3.22 -8.31
C ILE A 185 8.54 -2.94 -9.35
N GLN A 186 8.92 -3.96 -10.09
CA GLN A 186 9.91 -3.93 -11.17
C GLN A 186 9.42 -4.78 -12.34
N SER A 187 9.82 -4.42 -13.57
CA SER A 187 9.76 -5.35 -14.71
C SER A 187 10.73 -6.52 -14.50
N LYS A 188 10.32 -7.72 -14.91
CA LYS A 188 11.20 -8.89 -14.91
C LYS A 188 12.30 -8.83 -15.98
N THR A 189 12.25 -7.85 -16.88
CA THR A 189 13.30 -7.59 -17.85
C THR A 189 14.57 -7.16 -17.11
N PRO A 190 15.73 -7.79 -17.38
CA PRO A 190 16.97 -7.45 -16.70
C PRO A 190 17.35 -5.99 -16.92
N LEU A 191 17.70 -5.31 -15.84
CA LEU A 191 18.25 -3.95 -15.90
C LEU A 191 19.70 -3.97 -16.43
N SER A 192 20.15 -2.84 -16.98
CA SER A 192 21.57 -2.65 -17.23
C SER A 192 22.37 -2.67 -15.93
N VAL A 193 23.66 -2.96 -16.00
CA VAL A 193 24.56 -3.08 -14.83
C VAL A 193 24.47 -1.82 -13.94
N ASP A 194 24.53 -0.62 -14.53
CA ASP A 194 24.49 0.65 -13.79
C ASP A 194 23.12 0.87 -13.09
N LYS A 195 22.01 0.51 -13.76
CA LYS A 195 20.68 0.58 -13.17
C LYS A 195 20.52 -0.42 -12.03
N GLN A 196 21.05 -1.64 -12.20
CA GLN A 196 21.02 -2.65 -11.15
C GLN A 196 21.80 -2.21 -9.91
N GLN A 197 22.99 -1.65 -10.06
CA GLN A 197 23.77 -1.11 -8.94
C GLN A 197 23.02 0.02 -8.21
N THR A 198 22.36 0.88 -8.97
CA THR A 198 21.54 1.95 -8.40
C THR A 198 20.35 1.40 -7.62
N LEU A 199 19.68 0.37 -8.16
CA LEU A 199 18.57 -0.33 -7.49
C LEU A 199 19.06 -1.01 -6.19
N ASP A 200 20.17 -1.72 -6.22
CA ASP A 200 20.73 -2.40 -5.05
C ASP A 200 21.07 -1.40 -3.92
N LEU A 201 21.60 -0.23 -4.30
CA LEU A 201 21.83 0.86 -3.36
C LEU A 201 20.50 1.37 -2.75
N LEU A 202 19.48 1.59 -3.59
CA LEU A 202 18.17 2.06 -3.16
C LEU A 202 17.51 1.03 -2.23
N LEU A 203 17.52 -0.25 -2.57
CA LEU A 203 16.92 -1.32 -1.75
C LEU A 203 17.57 -1.40 -0.37
N ARG A 204 18.91 -1.32 -0.29
CA ARG A 204 19.63 -1.28 0.99
C ARG A 204 19.20 -0.08 1.85
N ARG A 205 19.04 1.10 1.23
CA ARG A 205 18.58 2.31 1.94
C ARG A 205 17.13 2.18 2.41
N ILE A 206 16.24 1.66 1.56
CA ILE A 206 14.84 1.38 1.93
C ILE A 206 14.80 0.42 3.12
N GLU A 207 15.57 -0.66 3.08
CA GLU A 207 15.61 -1.63 4.17
C GLU A 207 16.09 -1.01 5.50
N GLY A 208 17.14 -0.18 5.44
CA GLY A 208 17.61 0.57 6.61
C GLY A 208 16.55 1.52 7.18
N VAL A 209 15.83 2.25 6.31
CA VAL A 209 14.74 3.16 6.72
C VAL A 209 13.58 2.39 7.35
N LEU A 210 13.14 1.28 6.74
CA LEU A 210 12.05 0.46 7.26
C LEU A 210 12.41 -0.17 8.61
N LYS A 211 13.63 -0.72 8.73
CA LYS A 211 14.12 -1.29 10.00
C LYS A 211 14.21 -0.24 11.11
N ALA A 212 14.63 0.98 10.77
CA ALA A 212 14.68 2.09 11.72
C ALA A 212 13.28 2.52 12.23
N GLN A 213 12.22 2.35 11.42
CA GLN A 213 10.85 2.63 11.85
C GLN A 213 10.32 1.62 12.87
N GLU A 214 10.74 0.36 12.78
CA GLU A 214 10.36 -0.71 13.70
C GLU A 214 11.13 -0.64 15.02
N SER A 215 12.27 0.07 15.04
CA SER A 215 13.12 0.22 16.21
C SER A 215 12.77 1.47 17.01
N LYS A 216 12.79 1.37 18.33
CA LYS A 216 12.61 2.50 19.25
C LYS A 216 13.83 2.62 20.14
N TYR A 217 14.31 3.85 20.28
CA TYR A 217 15.33 4.16 21.27
C TYR A 217 14.65 4.54 22.59
N ILE A 218 14.98 3.82 23.67
CA ILE A 218 14.48 4.08 25.01
C ILE A 218 15.65 4.51 25.86
N MET A 219 15.54 5.68 26.50
CA MET A 219 16.49 6.19 27.48
C MET A 219 15.75 6.51 28.78
N PHE A 220 16.28 6.06 29.90
CA PHE A 220 15.71 6.35 31.21
C PHE A 220 16.78 6.21 32.29
N HIS A 221 16.52 6.81 33.46
CA HIS A 221 17.35 6.68 34.65
C HIS A 221 16.81 5.55 35.52
N ALA A 222 17.72 4.77 36.08
CA ALA A 222 17.36 3.69 36.99
C ALA A 222 18.35 3.55 38.13
N PRO A 223 17.91 3.18 39.35
CA PRO A 223 18.79 2.79 40.43
C PRO A 223 19.69 1.61 40.04
N LYS A 224 20.95 1.60 40.49
CA LYS A 224 21.93 0.58 40.15
C LYS A 224 21.47 -0.85 40.49
N ASN A 225 20.72 -1.03 41.56
CA ASN A 225 20.17 -2.34 41.97
C ASN A 225 19.05 -2.86 41.08
N CYS A 226 18.47 -2.04 40.20
CA CYS A 226 17.40 -2.46 39.27
C CYS A 226 17.93 -2.88 37.89
N ILE A 227 19.21 -2.62 37.59
CA ILE A 227 19.79 -2.80 36.26
C ILE A 227 19.61 -4.23 35.73
N ASP A 228 19.86 -5.25 36.53
CA ASP A 228 19.77 -6.66 36.10
C ASP A 228 18.31 -7.09 35.82
N ALA A 229 17.35 -6.57 36.57
CA ALA A 229 15.95 -6.78 36.28
C ALA A 229 15.52 -6.09 34.97
N ILE A 230 16.00 -4.86 34.75
CA ILE A 230 15.73 -4.09 33.54
C ILE A 230 16.33 -4.76 32.29
N LYS A 231 17.56 -5.26 32.38
CA LYS A 231 18.19 -6.02 31.28
C LYS A 231 17.39 -7.25 30.85
N LYS A 232 16.74 -7.93 31.81
CA LYS A 232 15.88 -9.09 31.52
C LYS A 232 14.58 -8.70 30.80
N LEU A 233 14.00 -7.54 31.17
CA LEU A 233 12.75 -7.04 30.59
C LEU A 233 12.96 -6.34 29.25
N LEU A 234 14.08 -5.61 29.09
CA LEU A 234 14.42 -4.80 27.94
C LEU A 234 15.85 -5.15 27.47
N PRO A 235 16.04 -6.32 26.85
CA PRO A 235 17.39 -6.77 26.47
C PRO A 235 18.02 -5.93 25.36
N GLY A 236 17.21 -5.16 24.61
CA GLY A 236 17.69 -4.42 23.43
C GLY A 236 18.02 -5.34 22.25
N CYS A 237 18.62 -4.77 21.20
CA CYS A 237 19.04 -5.56 20.02
C CYS A 237 20.29 -6.41 20.28
N GLU A 238 21.24 -5.85 21.05
CA GLU A 238 22.49 -6.53 21.43
C GLU A 238 22.69 -6.49 22.94
N SER A 239 22.86 -5.31 23.49
CA SER A 239 22.91 -5.06 24.94
C SER A 239 22.59 -3.60 25.23
N PRO A 240 22.01 -3.26 26.40
CA PRO A 240 21.78 -1.87 26.78
C PRO A 240 23.11 -1.17 27.09
N THR A 241 23.26 0.07 26.63
CA THR A 241 24.36 0.94 27.05
C THR A 241 24.05 1.50 28.42
N ILE A 242 24.96 1.33 29.39
CA ILE A 242 24.80 1.82 30.76
C ILE A 242 25.88 2.85 31.03
N MET A 243 25.44 4.03 31.43
CA MET A 243 26.34 5.14 31.85
C MET A 243 26.05 5.49 33.31
N PRO A 244 27.05 5.53 34.19
CA PRO A 244 26.86 6.04 35.55
C PRO A 244 26.51 7.52 35.47
N LEU A 245 25.58 7.96 36.32
CA LEU A 245 25.30 9.37 36.57
C LEU A 245 26.07 9.76 37.84
N GLU A 246 26.71 10.91 37.78
CA GLU A 246 27.39 11.51 38.95
C GLU A 246 26.38 11.97 39.98
#